data_136c8f0b5c56c7e9ef9b2d519e44b8cb
#
_entry.id   136c8f0b5c56c7e9ef9b2d519e44b8cb
#
_cell.length_a   1.000
_cell.length_b   1.000
_cell.length_c   1.000
_cell.angle_alpha   90.00
_cell.angle_beta   90.00
_cell.angle_gamma   90.00
#
_symmetry.space_group_name_H-M   'P 1'
#
loop_
_entity.id
_entity.type
_entity.pdbx_description
1 polymer ?
#
loop_
_entity_poly.entity_id
_entity_poly.type
_entity_poly.pdbx_seq_one_letter_code
_entity_poly.pdbx_strand_id
1 'polypeptide(L)'
;QTLEADSVSGATITSYAVKNAVKNALKEAGANVDEWKTPVTKAEVTDTAETYDVVVVGGGGAGLAAAISAKQNGAESVLVLEKCGAVGGDTLVCGAIYNCPDEELQSQVVMSDAVKAKVEAALAATPVSDEHKALQEKVAEEWKAYNDAGRTDLFDSDDWYALQTYDGGDDVANLDLVKVLCYNAKAGYDWIKSLGMEFNNTIGQGAGSLWQRTHTSTK
;
A
#
# COMPACT_ATOMS: atom_id res chain seq x y z
N GLN A 1 -12.12 -36.50 7.32
CA GLN A 1 -12.22 -35.60 6.16
C GLN A 1 -13.69 -35.22 6.00
N THR A 2 -13.99 -33.99 5.66
CA THR A 2 -15.38 -33.52 5.50
C THR A 2 -15.48 -32.49 4.36
N LEU A 3 -16.69 -32.41 3.74
CA LEU A 3 -17.05 -31.35 2.80
C LEU A 3 -17.74 -30.16 3.48
N GLU A 4 -17.92 -30.20 4.79
CA GLU A 4 -18.55 -29.16 5.60
C GLU A 4 -17.47 -28.14 6.13
N ALA A 5 -16.59 -27.69 5.23
CA ALA A 5 -15.65 -26.63 5.55
C ALA A 5 -16.37 -25.27 5.64
N ASP A 6 -15.94 -24.41 6.55
CA ASP A 6 -16.45 -23.04 6.65
C ASP A 6 -16.18 -22.24 5.35
N SER A 7 -17.01 -21.26 5.06
CA SER A 7 -16.77 -20.30 3.98
C SER A 7 -15.86 -19.18 4.47
N VAL A 8 -14.97 -18.73 3.61
CA VAL A 8 -14.10 -17.58 3.91
C VAL A 8 -14.96 -16.31 3.91
N SER A 9 -14.86 -15.52 4.99
CA SER A 9 -15.57 -14.24 5.11
C SER A 9 -15.14 -13.30 3.96
N GLY A 10 -16.10 -12.67 3.31
CA GLY A 10 -15.87 -11.83 2.12
C GLY A 10 -15.68 -12.59 0.80
N ALA A 11 -15.49 -13.91 0.83
CA ALA A 11 -15.32 -14.75 -0.36
C ALA A 11 -16.39 -15.88 -0.45
N THR A 12 -17.60 -15.60 -0.03
CA THR A 12 -18.70 -16.59 0.08
C THR A 12 -19.00 -17.28 -1.25
N ILE A 13 -19.13 -16.52 -2.34
CA ILE A 13 -19.42 -17.05 -3.68
C ILE A 13 -18.31 -17.99 -4.14
N THR A 14 -17.04 -17.58 -4.00
CA THR A 14 -15.87 -18.40 -4.36
C THR A 14 -15.81 -19.68 -3.51
N SER A 15 -16.05 -19.55 -2.21
CA SER A 15 -16.08 -20.71 -1.29
C SER A 15 -17.15 -21.73 -1.70
N TYR A 16 -18.33 -21.28 -2.08
CA TYR A 16 -19.39 -22.15 -2.60
C TYR A 16 -19.02 -22.78 -3.94
N ALA A 17 -18.42 -22.04 -4.86
CA ALA A 17 -17.98 -22.56 -6.15
C ALA A 17 -16.96 -23.69 -5.99
N VAL A 18 -15.95 -23.51 -5.13
CA VAL A 18 -14.94 -24.53 -4.83
C VAL A 18 -15.59 -25.78 -4.19
N LYS A 19 -16.42 -25.58 -3.16
CA LYS A 19 -17.13 -26.71 -2.53
C LYS A 19 -18.00 -27.50 -3.52
N ASN A 20 -18.72 -26.83 -4.41
CA ASN A 20 -19.54 -27.48 -5.42
C ASN A 20 -18.70 -28.20 -6.46
N ALA A 21 -17.58 -27.63 -6.90
CA ALA A 21 -16.66 -28.29 -7.84
C ALA A 21 -16.11 -29.60 -7.24
N VAL A 22 -15.66 -29.57 -5.98
CA VAL A 22 -15.20 -30.78 -5.28
C VAL A 22 -16.30 -31.81 -5.12
N LYS A 23 -17.51 -31.39 -4.72
CA LYS A 23 -18.67 -32.31 -4.61
C LYS A 23 -18.99 -32.98 -5.93
N ASN A 24 -18.97 -32.24 -7.03
CA ASN A 24 -19.25 -32.80 -8.36
C ASN A 24 -18.19 -33.81 -8.80
N ALA A 25 -16.89 -33.43 -8.64
CA ALA A 25 -15.79 -34.33 -8.96
C ALA A 25 -15.85 -35.64 -8.17
N LEU A 26 -16.19 -35.59 -6.88
CA LEU A 26 -16.34 -36.78 -6.05
C LEU A 26 -17.53 -37.64 -6.48
N LYS A 27 -18.67 -37.04 -6.87
CA LYS A 27 -19.83 -37.77 -7.43
C LYS A 27 -19.47 -38.45 -8.74
N GLU A 28 -18.78 -37.78 -9.64
CA GLU A 28 -18.29 -38.34 -10.90
C GLU A 28 -17.32 -39.51 -10.68
N ALA A 29 -16.52 -39.44 -9.62
CA ALA A 29 -15.65 -40.53 -9.18
C ALA A 29 -16.39 -41.68 -8.45
N GLY A 30 -17.73 -41.60 -8.32
CA GLY A 30 -18.53 -42.63 -7.68
C GLY A 30 -18.59 -42.58 -6.15
N ALA A 31 -18.14 -41.50 -5.55
CA ALA A 31 -18.17 -41.33 -4.10
C ALA A 31 -19.58 -40.93 -3.61
N ASN A 32 -19.99 -41.48 -2.47
CA ASN A 32 -21.21 -41.04 -1.78
C ASN A 32 -20.90 -39.77 -0.96
N VAL A 33 -21.16 -38.59 -1.54
CA VAL A 33 -20.87 -37.29 -0.91
C VAL A 33 -21.67 -37.01 0.36
N ASP A 34 -22.74 -37.76 0.62
CA ASP A 34 -23.53 -37.59 1.84
C ASP A 34 -22.83 -38.16 3.07
N GLU A 35 -21.93 -39.10 2.89
CA GLU A 35 -21.06 -39.62 3.96
C GLU A 35 -20.00 -38.64 4.42
N TRP A 36 -19.76 -37.58 3.66
CA TRP A 36 -18.73 -36.55 3.89
C TRP A 36 -19.29 -35.27 4.52
N LYS A 37 -20.54 -35.34 5.01
CA LYS A 37 -21.21 -34.23 5.69
C LYS A 37 -21.00 -34.24 7.21
N THR A 38 -19.90 -34.75 7.68
CA THR A 38 -19.59 -34.73 9.12
C THR A 38 -19.28 -33.29 9.54
N PRO A 39 -19.99 -32.70 10.51
CA PRO A 39 -19.70 -31.39 11.02
C PRO A 39 -18.24 -31.31 11.54
N VAL A 40 -17.56 -30.22 11.24
CA VAL A 40 -16.25 -29.95 11.85
C VAL A 40 -16.48 -29.61 13.32
N THR A 41 -15.99 -30.45 14.22
CA THR A 41 -15.97 -30.10 15.64
C THR A 41 -14.94 -29.01 15.83
N LYS A 42 -15.39 -27.80 16.15
CA LYS A 42 -14.48 -26.71 16.53
C LYS A 42 -13.86 -27.07 17.88
N ALA A 43 -12.54 -26.89 17.96
CA ALA A 43 -11.84 -27.00 19.24
C ALA A 43 -12.45 -25.99 20.24
N GLU A 44 -12.64 -26.40 21.48
CA GLU A 44 -12.94 -25.45 22.55
C GLU A 44 -11.77 -24.47 22.66
N VAL A 45 -12.08 -23.20 22.47
CA VAL A 45 -11.10 -22.11 22.65
C VAL A 45 -11.27 -21.64 24.09
N THR A 46 -10.22 -21.78 24.88
CA THR A 46 -10.16 -21.17 26.21
C THR A 46 -9.72 -19.72 26.03
N ASP A 47 -10.49 -18.79 26.58
CA ASP A 47 -10.09 -17.38 26.60
C ASP A 47 -8.80 -17.22 27.39
N THR A 48 -7.83 -16.57 26.79
CA THR A 48 -6.57 -16.16 27.45
C THR A 48 -6.50 -14.65 27.54
N ALA A 49 -6.00 -14.15 28.65
CA ALA A 49 -5.72 -12.72 28.83
C ALA A 49 -4.21 -12.55 29.03
N GLU A 50 -3.59 -11.84 28.13
CA GLU A 50 -2.16 -11.50 28.17
C GLU A 50 -1.97 -10.00 28.01
N THR A 51 -0.88 -9.48 28.55
CA THR A 51 -0.57 -8.04 28.49
C THR A 51 0.70 -7.82 27.69
N TYR A 52 0.67 -6.88 26.78
CA TYR A 52 1.80 -6.46 25.93
C TYR A 52 1.89 -4.93 25.93
N ASP A 53 3.09 -4.39 25.74
CA ASP A 53 3.28 -2.93 25.62
C ASP A 53 2.56 -2.40 24.35
N VAL A 54 2.62 -3.18 23.26
CA VAL A 54 1.96 -2.84 21.99
C VAL A 54 1.28 -4.08 21.43
N VAL A 55 0.01 -3.93 21.07
CA VAL A 55 -0.73 -4.96 20.31
C VAL A 55 -1.10 -4.39 18.95
N VAL A 56 -0.62 -5.05 17.88
CA VAL A 56 -0.91 -4.70 16.49
C VAL A 56 -1.94 -5.68 15.93
N VAL A 57 -3.07 -5.19 15.46
CA VAL A 57 -4.12 -6.01 14.87
C VAL A 57 -4.01 -5.93 13.35
N GLY A 58 -3.67 -7.06 12.74
CA GLY A 58 -3.40 -7.22 11.32
C GLY A 58 -1.90 -7.29 11.00
N GLY A 59 -1.46 -8.42 10.43
CA GLY A 59 -0.07 -8.68 10.05
C GLY A 59 0.25 -8.33 8.60
N GLY A 60 -0.45 -7.38 7.98
CA GLY A 60 -0.10 -6.83 6.66
C GLY A 60 1.09 -5.87 6.72
N GLY A 61 1.46 -5.24 5.60
CA GLY A 61 2.62 -4.35 5.51
C GLY A 61 2.62 -3.23 6.56
N ALA A 62 1.49 -2.56 6.76
CA ALA A 62 1.36 -1.50 7.76
C ALA A 62 1.52 -2.03 9.19
N GLY A 63 0.90 -3.18 9.51
CA GLY A 63 1.00 -3.77 10.84
C GLY A 63 2.40 -4.27 11.17
N LEU A 64 3.07 -4.91 10.20
CA LEU A 64 4.46 -5.34 10.38
C LEU A 64 5.41 -4.14 10.55
N ALA A 65 5.23 -3.06 9.76
CA ALA A 65 5.99 -1.83 9.93
C ALA A 65 5.78 -1.21 11.32
N ALA A 66 4.53 -1.15 11.79
CA ALA A 66 4.20 -0.64 13.12
C ALA A 66 4.86 -1.48 14.23
N ALA A 67 4.82 -2.83 14.12
CA ALA A 67 5.43 -3.72 15.10
C ALA A 67 6.95 -3.57 15.16
N ILE A 68 7.62 -3.50 13.99
CA ILE A 68 9.06 -3.29 13.91
C ILE A 68 9.43 -1.93 14.51
N SER A 69 8.71 -0.87 14.13
CA SER A 69 8.93 0.47 14.65
C SER A 69 8.73 0.52 16.17
N ALA A 70 7.70 -0.12 16.71
CA ALA A 70 7.48 -0.20 18.17
C ALA A 70 8.68 -0.85 18.86
N LYS A 71 9.21 -1.96 18.35
CA LYS A 71 10.42 -2.60 18.88
C LYS A 71 11.65 -1.71 18.81
N GLN A 72 11.87 -1.02 17.69
CA GLN A 72 12.99 -0.11 17.51
C GLN A 72 12.92 1.12 18.44
N ASN A 73 11.71 1.51 18.85
CA ASN A 73 11.46 2.62 19.78
C ASN A 73 11.29 2.17 21.23
N GLY A 74 11.70 0.97 21.59
CA GLY A 74 11.89 0.54 22.96
C GLY A 74 10.72 -0.24 23.58
N ALA A 75 9.69 -0.62 22.83
CA ALA A 75 8.67 -1.53 23.34
C ALA A 75 9.30 -2.88 23.72
N GLU A 76 9.15 -3.31 24.97
CA GLU A 76 9.72 -4.56 25.47
C GLU A 76 8.95 -5.77 24.97
N SER A 77 7.62 -5.65 24.81
CA SER A 77 6.74 -6.70 24.31
C SER A 77 5.82 -6.19 23.22
N VAL A 78 5.83 -6.86 22.06
CA VAL A 78 4.96 -6.52 20.92
C VAL A 78 4.28 -7.79 20.43
N LEU A 79 2.96 -7.76 20.35
CA LEU A 79 2.14 -8.83 19.77
C LEU A 79 1.55 -8.38 18.45
N VAL A 80 1.65 -9.22 17.43
CA VAL A 80 0.93 -9.04 16.15
C VAL A 80 -0.16 -10.12 16.07
N LEU A 81 -1.41 -9.70 15.96
CA LEU A 81 -2.55 -10.58 15.75
C LEU A 81 -2.91 -10.62 14.26
N GLU A 82 -2.81 -11.79 13.64
CA GLU A 82 -3.18 -12.01 12.24
C GLU A 82 -4.27 -13.09 12.15
N LYS A 83 -5.35 -12.80 11.41
CA LYS A 83 -6.46 -13.75 11.23
C LYS A 83 -6.17 -14.87 10.22
N CYS A 84 -5.23 -14.62 9.29
CA CYS A 84 -4.83 -15.56 8.27
C CYS A 84 -3.68 -16.46 8.78
N GLY A 85 -3.45 -17.57 8.11
CA GLY A 85 -2.39 -18.52 8.46
C GLY A 85 -0.96 -18.02 8.21
N ALA A 86 -0.80 -16.83 7.62
CA ALA A 86 0.49 -16.19 7.36
C ALA A 86 0.37 -14.67 7.42
N VAL A 87 1.45 -14.00 7.80
CA VAL A 87 1.56 -12.54 7.76
C VAL A 87 1.92 -12.06 6.35
N GLY A 88 1.77 -10.77 6.09
CA GLY A 88 2.11 -10.09 4.84
C GLY A 88 0.89 -9.47 4.14
N GLY A 89 -0.28 -10.09 4.22
CA GLY A 89 -1.49 -9.60 3.55
C GLY A 89 -1.27 -9.36 2.06
N ASP A 90 -1.88 -8.34 1.50
CA ASP A 90 -1.73 -7.97 0.08
C ASP A 90 -0.31 -7.49 -0.28
N THR A 91 0.47 -7.05 0.71
CA THR A 91 1.88 -6.67 0.49
C THR A 91 2.73 -7.84 0.04
N LEU A 92 2.38 -9.08 0.44
CA LEU A 92 3.11 -10.28 0.03
C LEU A 92 2.99 -10.58 -1.48
N VAL A 93 1.92 -10.13 -2.11
CA VAL A 93 1.59 -10.37 -3.54
C VAL A 93 1.68 -9.10 -4.38
N CYS A 94 2.18 -7.99 -3.83
CA CYS A 94 2.39 -6.76 -4.57
C CYS A 94 3.60 -6.85 -5.51
N GLY A 95 3.73 -5.87 -6.42
CA GLY A 95 4.84 -5.78 -7.38
C GLY A 95 6.18 -5.34 -6.78
N ALA A 96 6.30 -5.23 -5.47
CA ALA A 96 7.50 -4.77 -4.76
C ALA A 96 8.06 -3.44 -5.31
N ILE A 97 7.17 -2.51 -5.60
CA ILE A 97 7.50 -1.14 -6.01
C ILE A 97 7.10 -0.15 -4.92
N TYR A 98 7.88 0.91 -4.77
CA TYR A 98 7.66 1.95 -3.78
C TYR A 98 7.67 3.32 -4.44
N ASN A 99 6.73 4.19 -4.11
CA ASN A 99 6.65 5.54 -4.68
C ASN A 99 7.05 6.57 -3.63
N CYS A 100 8.08 7.35 -3.94
CA CYS A 100 8.42 8.56 -3.20
C CYS A 100 9.23 9.51 -4.10
N PRO A 101 9.19 10.82 -3.86
CA PRO A 101 10.13 11.76 -4.45
C PRO A 101 11.58 11.37 -4.09
N ASP A 102 12.48 11.47 -5.07
CA ASP A 102 13.91 11.20 -4.89
C ASP A 102 14.72 12.13 -5.81
N GLU A 103 15.19 13.24 -5.24
CA GLU A 103 15.88 14.28 -5.98
C GLU A 103 17.14 13.77 -6.70
N GLU A 104 17.87 12.83 -6.08
CA GLU A 104 19.09 12.27 -6.68
C GLU A 104 18.78 11.51 -7.97
N LEU A 105 17.77 10.64 -7.94
CA LEU A 105 17.39 9.85 -9.11
C LEU A 105 16.60 10.67 -10.14
N GLN A 106 15.75 11.58 -9.69
CA GLN A 106 14.95 12.45 -10.57
C GLN A 106 15.80 13.50 -11.28
N SER A 107 16.92 13.94 -10.69
CA SER A 107 17.87 14.83 -11.35
C SER A 107 18.51 14.25 -12.63
N GLN A 108 18.44 12.93 -12.79
CA GLN A 108 18.95 12.22 -13.96
C GLN A 108 17.92 12.10 -15.09
N VAL A 109 16.70 12.54 -14.88
CA VAL A 109 15.58 12.44 -15.83
C VAL A 109 15.27 13.83 -16.39
N VAL A 110 15.27 13.94 -17.72
CA VAL A 110 14.89 15.19 -18.39
C VAL A 110 13.36 15.31 -18.45
N MET A 111 12.84 16.43 -17.97
CA MET A 111 11.41 16.71 -17.97
C MET A 111 10.94 17.18 -19.35
N SER A 112 10.10 16.40 -20.02
CA SER A 112 9.52 16.79 -21.31
C SER A 112 8.44 17.86 -21.16
N ASP A 113 8.16 18.60 -22.24
CA ASP A 113 7.10 19.61 -22.24
C ASP A 113 5.71 19.02 -21.92
N ALA A 114 5.45 17.79 -22.36
CA ALA A 114 4.21 17.09 -22.03
C ALA A 114 4.08 16.78 -20.51
N VAL A 115 5.19 16.58 -19.83
CA VAL A 115 5.23 16.37 -18.37
C VAL A 115 5.08 17.71 -17.64
N LYS A 116 5.73 18.78 -18.12
CA LYS A 116 5.54 20.15 -17.60
C LYS A 116 4.07 20.59 -17.67
N ALA A 117 3.42 20.34 -18.80
CA ALA A 117 2.01 20.67 -18.99
C ALA A 117 1.08 20.00 -17.95
N LYS A 118 1.46 18.86 -17.39
CA LYS A 118 0.67 18.23 -16.31
C LYS A 118 0.72 19.04 -15.01
N VAL A 119 1.89 19.58 -14.65
CA VAL A 119 2.03 20.47 -13.48
C VAL A 119 1.20 21.72 -13.70
N GLU A 120 1.35 22.36 -14.86
CA GLU A 120 0.62 23.59 -15.21
C GLU A 120 -0.89 23.36 -15.20
N ALA A 121 -1.38 22.23 -15.71
CA ALA A 121 -2.79 21.88 -15.71
C ALA A 121 -3.34 21.70 -14.28
N ALA A 122 -2.59 21.02 -13.40
CA ALA A 122 -2.99 20.84 -12.01
C ALA A 122 -3.03 22.18 -11.24
N LEU A 123 -2.07 23.07 -11.50
CA LEU A 123 -2.04 24.40 -10.90
C LEU A 123 -3.13 25.35 -11.45
N ALA A 124 -3.63 25.11 -12.67
CA ALA A 124 -4.74 25.86 -13.27
C ALA A 124 -6.13 25.32 -12.90
N ALA A 125 -6.20 24.15 -12.28
CA ALA A 125 -7.46 23.52 -11.89
C ALA A 125 -8.15 24.33 -10.77
N THR A 126 -9.49 24.32 -10.75
CA THR A 126 -10.25 24.97 -9.69
C THR A 126 -10.16 24.14 -8.41
N PRO A 127 -9.66 24.69 -7.29
CA PRO A 127 -9.58 23.94 -6.05
C PRO A 127 -10.97 23.64 -5.48
N VAL A 128 -11.13 22.48 -4.86
CA VAL A 128 -12.40 22.02 -4.28
C VAL A 128 -12.57 22.43 -2.82
N SER A 129 -11.49 22.86 -2.15
CA SER A 129 -11.50 23.35 -0.77
C SER A 129 -10.39 24.37 -0.52
N ASP A 130 -10.42 25.05 0.63
CA ASP A 130 -9.35 25.98 1.03
C ASP A 130 -8.03 25.23 1.29
N GLU A 131 -8.08 24.01 1.84
CA GLU A 131 -6.91 23.18 2.08
C GLU A 131 -6.27 22.69 0.77
N HIS A 132 -7.10 22.34 -0.23
CA HIS A 132 -6.64 21.99 -1.57
C HIS A 132 -5.98 23.20 -2.24
N LYS A 133 -6.61 24.36 -2.16
CA LYS A 133 -6.04 25.62 -2.67
C LYS A 133 -4.69 25.95 -2.04
N ALA A 134 -4.59 25.83 -0.73
CA ALA A 134 -3.32 26.06 -0.01
C ALA A 134 -2.21 25.11 -0.45
N LEU A 135 -2.54 23.85 -0.79
CA LEU A 135 -1.59 22.88 -1.33
C LEU A 135 -1.17 23.24 -2.76
N GLN A 136 -2.12 23.66 -3.63
CA GLN A 136 -1.80 24.15 -4.98
C GLN A 136 -0.88 25.39 -4.92
N GLU A 137 -1.11 26.32 -4.00
CA GLU A 137 -0.29 27.52 -3.83
C GLU A 137 1.15 27.17 -3.46
N LYS A 138 1.37 26.18 -2.58
CA LYS A 138 2.73 25.69 -2.26
C LYS A 138 3.41 25.07 -3.47
N VAL A 139 2.72 24.18 -4.20
CA VAL A 139 3.27 23.59 -5.42
C VAL A 139 3.57 24.68 -6.47
N ALA A 140 2.74 25.73 -6.56
CA ALA A 140 3.01 26.86 -7.48
C ALA A 140 4.27 27.62 -7.10
N GLU A 141 4.54 27.83 -5.80
CA GLU A 141 5.79 28.42 -5.32
C GLU A 141 7.01 27.58 -5.66
N GLU A 142 6.93 26.26 -5.42
CA GLU A 142 7.99 25.31 -5.76
C GLU A 142 8.23 25.24 -7.28
N TRP A 143 7.16 25.19 -8.07
CA TRP A 143 7.22 25.18 -9.53
C TRP A 143 7.83 26.48 -10.09
N LYS A 144 7.49 27.60 -9.49
CA LYS A 144 8.11 28.87 -9.84
C LYS A 144 9.62 28.87 -9.53
N ALA A 145 10.01 28.42 -8.37
CA ALA A 145 11.42 28.32 -7.97
C ALA A 145 12.21 27.38 -8.90
N TYR A 146 11.62 26.24 -9.29
CA TYR A 146 12.19 25.32 -10.26
C TYR A 146 12.45 26.00 -11.62
N ASN A 147 11.48 26.75 -12.14
CA ASN A 147 11.61 27.46 -13.41
C ASN A 147 12.61 28.64 -13.33
N ASP A 148 12.58 29.43 -12.25
CA ASP A 148 13.50 30.54 -12.02
C ASP A 148 14.98 30.06 -11.94
N ALA A 149 15.19 28.83 -11.43
CA ALA A 149 16.50 28.19 -11.40
C ALA A 149 16.95 27.62 -12.77
N GLY A 150 16.10 27.68 -13.79
CA GLY A 150 16.38 27.14 -15.12
C GLY A 150 16.56 25.62 -15.15
N ARG A 151 15.96 24.89 -14.21
CA ARG A 151 16.04 23.42 -14.14
C ARG A 151 15.36 22.76 -15.33
N THR A 152 15.88 21.60 -15.72
CA THR A 152 15.34 20.80 -16.82
C THR A 152 15.16 19.34 -16.45
N ASP A 153 15.56 18.96 -15.25
CA ASP A 153 15.36 17.64 -14.66
C ASP A 153 13.91 17.45 -14.21
N LEU A 154 13.55 16.24 -13.83
CA LEU A 154 12.19 15.94 -13.43
C LEU A 154 11.83 16.65 -12.11
N PHE A 155 10.89 17.58 -12.18
CA PHE A 155 10.32 18.23 -10.99
C PHE A 155 9.56 17.23 -10.15
N ASP A 156 9.82 17.19 -8.87
CA ASP A 156 9.00 16.50 -7.88
C ASP A 156 9.19 17.14 -6.50
N SER A 157 8.21 16.95 -5.62
CA SER A 157 8.24 17.34 -4.22
C SER A 157 7.19 16.56 -3.44
N ASP A 158 7.25 16.63 -2.12
CA ASP A 158 6.23 16.05 -1.26
C ASP A 158 4.88 16.73 -1.46
N ASP A 159 4.86 18.05 -1.65
CA ASP A 159 3.63 18.81 -1.93
C ASP A 159 3.05 18.45 -3.32
N TRP A 160 3.88 18.31 -4.35
CA TRP A 160 3.43 17.83 -5.66
C TRP A 160 2.93 16.38 -5.60
N TYR A 161 3.58 15.51 -4.84
CA TYR A 161 3.11 14.15 -4.63
C TYR A 161 1.75 14.13 -3.92
N ALA A 162 1.57 14.97 -2.89
CA ALA A 162 0.31 15.07 -2.17
C ALA A 162 -0.81 15.61 -3.06
N LEU A 163 -0.55 16.66 -3.85
CA LEU A 163 -1.52 17.25 -4.78
C LEU A 163 -2.00 16.21 -5.80
N GLN A 164 -1.07 15.53 -6.49
CA GLN A 164 -1.41 14.50 -7.47
C GLN A 164 -2.17 13.30 -6.85
N THR A 165 -1.83 12.93 -5.61
CA THR A 165 -2.50 11.83 -4.92
C THR A 165 -3.94 12.20 -4.55
N TYR A 166 -4.16 13.45 -4.14
CA TYR A 166 -5.48 13.96 -3.81
C TYR A 166 -6.36 14.09 -5.07
N ASP A 167 -5.87 14.76 -6.11
CA ASP A 167 -6.56 14.94 -7.40
C ASP A 167 -6.86 13.58 -8.08
N GLY A 168 -5.90 12.65 -8.04
CA GLY A 168 -6.05 11.31 -8.59
C GLY A 168 -7.04 10.42 -7.83
N GLY A 169 -7.42 10.81 -6.62
CA GLY A 169 -8.45 10.19 -5.79
C GLY A 169 -9.83 10.88 -5.89
N ASP A 170 -10.09 11.62 -6.95
CA ASP A 170 -11.34 12.36 -7.18
C ASP A 170 -11.67 13.36 -6.05
N ASP A 171 -10.66 13.89 -5.38
CA ASP A 171 -10.74 14.89 -4.29
C ASP A 171 -11.62 14.47 -3.09
N VAL A 172 -11.88 13.17 -2.94
CA VAL A 172 -12.71 12.64 -1.83
C VAL A 172 -11.92 12.10 -0.66
N ALA A 173 -10.59 12.02 -0.80
CA ALA A 173 -9.70 11.54 0.24
C ALA A 173 -9.60 12.55 1.40
N ASN A 174 -9.21 12.07 2.58
CA ASN A 174 -8.79 12.96 3.66
C ASN A 174 -7.39 13.51 3.33
N LEU A 175 -7.31 14.81 3.03
CA LEU A 175 -6.06 15.46 2.60
C LEU A 175 -4.96 15.41 3.67
N ASP A 176 -5.30 15.43 4.97
CA ASP A 176 -4.31 15.30 6.04
C ASP A 176 -3.65 13.91 6.03
N LEU A 177 -4.44 12.85 5.78
CA LEU A 177 -3.90 11.49 5.63
C LEU A 177 -3.06 11.35 4.36
N VAL A 178 -3.46 11.99 3.25
CA VAL A 178 -2.64 12.04 2.02
C VAL A 178 -1.30 12.70 2.30
N LYS A 179 -1.27 13.82 3.03
CA LYS A 179 -0.03 14.50 3.43
C LYS A 179 0.84 13.61 4.34
N VAL A 180 0.23 12.91 5.31
CA VAL A 180 0.99 11.96 6.14
C VAL A 180 1.69 10.91 5.29
N LEU A 181 1.00 10.33 4.31
CA LEU A 181 1.60 9.37 3.38
C LEU A 181 2.75 10.01 2.58
N CYS A 182 2.47 11.10 1.87
CA CYS A 182 3.39 11.67 0.89
C CYS A 182 4.64 12.28 1.55
N TYR A 183 4.47 13.00 2.65
CA TYR A 183 5.58 13.67 3.34
C TYR A 183 6.49 12.70 4.13
N ASN A 184 6.01 11.48 4.39
CA ASN A 184 6.83 10.46 5.05
C ASN A 184 7.30 9.36 4.09
N ALA A 185 6.94 9.43 2.81
CA ALA A 185 7.24 8.38 1.85
C ALA A 185 8.74 8.16 1.68
N LYS A 186 9.54 9.23 1.55
CA LYS A 186 11.00 9.13 1.42
C LYS A 186 11.65 8.57 2.69
N ALA A 187 11.21 9.02 3.86
CA ALA A 187 11.70 8.48 5.13
C ALA A 187 11.36 6.99 5.28
N GLY A 188 10.16 6.58 4.87
CA GLY A 188 9.76 5.18 4.81
C GLY A 188 10.61 4.35 3.86
N TYR A 189 10.92 4.87 2.68
CA TYR A 189 11.83 4.24 1.71
C TYR A 189 13.23 4.02 2.30
N ASP A 190 13.81 5.05 2.91
CA ASP A 190 15.14 4.97 3.52
C ASP A 190 15.16 4.00 4.71
N TRP A 191 14.07 3.97 5.49
CA TRP A 191 13.90 3.01 6.58
C TRP A 191 13.86 1.56 6.07
N ILE A 192 13.10 1.26 5.00
CA ILE A 192 13.05 -0.09 4.41
C ILE A 192 14.43 -0.50 3.88
N LYS A 193 15.17 0.43 3.26
CA LYS A 193 16.57 0.19 2.85
C LYS A 193 17.46 -0.14 4.05
N SER A 194 17.28 0.54 5.17
CA SER A 194 18.04 0.26 6.41
C SER A 194 17.76 -1.14 6.98
N LEU A 195 16.62 -1.74 6.65
CA LEU A 195 16.26 -3.12 6.99
C LEU A 195 16.81 -4.16 5.99
N GLY A 196 17.56 -3.73 4.97
CA GLY A 196 18.21 -4.61 4.01
C GLY A 196 17.47 -4.79 2.68
N MET A 197 16.42 -4.01 2.42
CA MET A 197 15.78 -4.02 1.10
C MET A 197 16.62 -3.27 0.08
N GLU A 198 16.82 -3.85 -1.08
CA GLU A 198 17.60 -3.27 -2.16
C GLU A 198 16.68 -2.83 -3.30
N PHE A 199 16.99 -1.68 -3.91
CA PHE A 199 16.24 -1.10 -5.03
C PHE A 199 17.17 -0.80 -6.20
N ASN A 200 16.61 -0.77 -7.40
CA ASN A 200 17.32 -0.31 -8.59
C ASN A 200 17.78 1.15 -8.42
N ASN A 201 18.93 1.48 -8.99
CA ASN A 201 19.46 2.85 -8.98
C ASN A 201 18.87 3.68 -10.15
N THR A 202 17.58 3.50 -10.43
CA THR A 202 16.84 4.25 -11.45
C THR A 202 15.43 4.50 -10.94
N ILE A 203 14.86 5.62 -11.34
CA ILE A 203 13.48 5.95 -11.01
C ILE A 203 12.59 5.68 -12.20
N GLY A 204 11.49 4.97 -11.97
CA GLY A 204 10.55 4.56 -12.98
C GLY A 204 9.16 5.19 -12.81
N GLN A 205 8.26 4.81 -13.70
CA GLN A 205 6.84 5.08 -13.57
C GLN A 205 6.10 3.74 -13.63
N GLY A 206 5.59 3.30 -12.49
CA GLY A 206 4.80 2.06 -12.40
C GLY A 206 3.46 2.19 -13.14
N ALA A 207 2.87 1.06 -13.49
CA ALA A 207 1.54 1.04 -14.10
C ALA A 207 0.51 1.70 -13.16
N GLY A 208 -0.23 2.66 -13.67
CA GLY A 208 -1.19 3.45 -12.88
C GLY A 208 -0.57 4.59 -12.05
N SER A 209 0.75 4.74 -12.02
CA SER A 209 1.40 5.89 -11.38
C SER A 209 1.19 7.16 -12.17
N LEU A 210 0.85 8.24 -11.50
CA LEU A 210 0.65 9.55 -12.12
C LEU A 210 1.97 10.25 -12.45
N TRP A 211 3.08 9.85 -11.80
CA TRP A 211 4.40 10.48 -11.91
C TRP A 211 5.55 9.48 -11.88
N GLN A 212 6.71 9.88 -12.37
CA GLN A 212 7.92 9.06 -12.36
C GLN A 212 8.64 9.18 -11.01
N ARG A 213 8.15 8.42 -10.01
CA ARG A 213 8.68 8.34 -8.65
C ARG A 213 8.73 6.91 -8.10
N THR A 214 8.73 5.93 -9.01
CA THR A 214 8.66 4.52 -8.65
C THR A 214 10.06 3.93 -8.47
N HIS A 215 10.34 3.43 -7.28
CA HIS A 215 11.50 2.62 -6.94
C HIS A 215 11.14 1.15 -7.03
N THR A 216 11.86 0.39 -7.82
CA THR A 216 11.62 -1.05 -8.00
C THR A 216 12.63 -1.84 -7.17
N SER A 217 12.15 -2.74 -6.32
CA SER A 217 12.99 -3.65 -5.55
C SER A 217 13.75 -4.61 -6.47
N THR A 218 14.97 -4.94 -6.09
CA THR A 218 15.82 -5.92 -6.78
C THR A 218 15.72 -7.32 -6.18
N LYS A 219 15.07 -7.47 -5.02
CA LYS A 219 14.88 -8.74 -4.29
C LYS A 219 13.47 -8.84 -3.74
#